data_89f2a5ed0b37fbe658e28fd6dda2416f
#
_entry.id   89f2a5ed0b37fbe658e28fd6dda2416f
#
_cell.length_a   1.000
_cell.length_b   1.000
_cell.length_c   1.000
_cell.angle_alpha   90.00
_cell.angle_beta   90.00
_cell.angle_gamma   90.00
#
_symmetry.space_group_name_H-M   'P 1'
#
loop_
_entity.id
_entity.type
_entity.pdbx_description
1 polymer ?
#
loop_
_entity_poly.entity_id
_entity_poly.type
_entity_poly.pdbx_seq_one_letter_code
_entity_poly.pdbx_strand_id
1 'polypeptide(L)'
;FWVAFASLCLLGCNQTQVAFQETDVPRLSTWGLMDANGKSFTLSENVLPYQLNSTLFTDYAHKLRTVTLPLGLSATANQDGTINFPVGTILSKTFFYPRSSSQLLKSDDKGSHFTNTIGSHGGIDLSHVTLIETRLLVHRQSGWVALPYVWNDEQTEATLEITGDAKVLSIKDETQQYDFTYIVPDKNQ
;
A
#
# COMPACT_ATOMS: atom_id res chain seq x y z
N PHE A 1 11.90 54.99 17.27
CA PHE A 1 10.85 54.01 16.97
C PHE A 1 11.46 52.88 16.13
N TRP A 2 11.71 51.75 16.79
CA TRP A 2 12.15 50.50 16.14
C TRP A 2 10.91 49.64 15.91
N VAL A 3 10.61 49.34 14.69
CA VAL A 3 9.57 48.38 14.30
C VAL A 3 10.27 47.02 14.15
N ALA A 4 10.03 46.11 15.05
CA ALA A 4 10.47 44.73 14.95
C ALA A 4 9.54 43.98 14.00
N PHE A 5 10.08 43.56 12.84
CA PHE A 5 9.40 42.69 11.89
C PHE A 5 9.50 41.24 12.41
N ALA A 6 8.44 40.73 13.00
CA ALA A 6 8.34 39.32 13.36
C ALA A 6 8.10 38.50 12.08
N SER A 7 9.14 37.83 11.59
CA SER A 7 9.02 36.85 10.48
C SER A 7 8.33 35.60 11.00
N LEU A 8 7.07 35.42 10.64
CA LEU A 8 6.29 34.22 10.93
C LEU A 8 6.72 33.14 9.95
N CYS A 9 7.64 32.23 10.37
CA CYS A 9 7.94 31.02 9.61
C CYS A 9 6.70 30.12 9.63
N LEU A 10 5.95 30.10 8.54
CA LEU A 10 4.95 29.08 8.26
C LEU A 10 5.72 27.76 7.99
N LEU A 11 5.80 26.90 8.99
CA LEU A 11 6.14 25.51 8.81
C LEU A 11 4.99 24.86 8.05
N GLY A 12 5.07 24.90 6.71
CA GLY A 12 4.17 24.14 5.86
C GLY A 12 4.43 22.66 6.12
N CYS A 13 3.46 21.94 6.69
CA CYS A 13 3.42 20.50 6.62
C CYS A 13 3.41 20.14 5.13
N ASN A 14 4.50 19.58 4.63
CA ASN A 14 4.57 18.99 3.30
C ASN A 14 3.78 17.67 3.34
N GLN A 15 2.46 17.75 3.27
CA GLN A 15 1.63 16.57 3.08
C GLN A 15 1.81 16.10 1.62
N THR A 16 2.24 14.87 1.46
CA THR A 16 2.35 14.23 0.15
C THR A 16 0.94 14.14 -0.43
N GLN A 17 0.69 14.87 -1.50
CA GLN A 17 -0.60 14.85 -2.18
C GLN A 17 -0.62 13.72 -3.21
N VAL A 18 -1.73 12.97 -3.26
CA VAL A 18 -1.93 11.94 -4.29
C VAL A 18 -1.86 12.57 -5.68
N ALA A 19 -0.97 12.03 -6.53
CA ALA A 19 -0.73 12.49 -7.89
C ALA A 19 -1.15 11.41 -8.88
N PHE A 20 -2.36 11.51 -9.43
CA PHE A 20 -2.87 10.57 -10.43
C PHE A 20 -1.99 10.57 -11.70
N GLN A 21 -1.70 9.35 -12.23
CA GLN A 21 -0.83 9.14 -13.40
C GLN A 21 -1.57 8.41 -14.52
N GLU A 22 -1.68 9.03 -15.69
CA GLU A 22 -2.26 8.39 -16.89
C GLU A 22 -1.32 7.37 -17.54
N THR A 23 -0.03 7.41 -17.21
CA THR A 23 0.99 6.50 -17.72
C THR A 23 1.61 5.67 -16.61
N ASP A 24 2.27 4.59 -16.96
CA ASP A 24 3.01 3.78 -16.00
C ASP A 24 4.25 4.53 -15.54
N VAL A 25 4.40 4.65 -14.23
CA VAL A 25 5.57 5.31 -13.62
C VAL A 25 6.40 4.27 -12.88
N PRO A 26 7.75 4.38 -12.92
CA PRO A 26 8.63 3.34 -12.40
C PRO A 26 8.62 3.24 -10.87
N ARG A 27 8.25 4.30 -10.14
CA ARG A 27 8.31 4.35 -8.68
C ARG A 27 6.92 4.52 -8.07
N LEU A 28 6.67 3.74 -7.00
CA LEU A 28 5.40 3.82 -6.26
C LEU A 28 5.23 5.19 -5.57
N SER A 29 6.32 5.77 -5.07
CA SER A 29 6.31 7.09 -4.41
C SER A 29 5.76 8.21 -5.31
N THR A 30 5.88 8.07 -6.65
CA THR A 30 5.37 9.06 -7.61
C THR A 30 3.85 9.24 -7.53
N TRP A 31 3.11 8.23 -7.05
CA TRP A 31 1.66 8.31 -6.88
C TRP A 31 1.25 9.13 -5.65
N GLY A 32 2.14 9.34 -4.69
CA GLY A 32 1.83 10.05 -3.46
C GLY A 32 0.77 9.37 -2.59
N LEU A 33 0.57 8.05 -2.74
CA LEU A 33 -0.44 7.30 -1.97
C LEU A 33 0.04 6.98 -0.56
N MET A 34 1.33 6.78 -0.40
CA MET A 34 1.97 6.33 0.83
C MET A 34 3.42 6.76 0.86
N ASP A 35 3.97 6.85 2.05
CA ASP A 35 5.38 7.11 2.31
C ASP A 35 5.98 5.98 3.14
N ALA A 36 7.19 5.55 2.78
CA ALA A 36 7.95 4.54 3.52
C ALA A 36 9.41 4.98 3.63
N ASN A 37 9.96 4.92 4.83
CA ASN A 37 11.32 5.42 5.12
C ASN A 37 12.22 4.36 5.78
N GLY A 38 11.88 3.08 5.64
CA GLY A 38 12.58 1.96 6.26
C GLY A 38 12.27 1.72 7.73
N LYS A 39 11.57 2.65 8.38
CA LYS A 39 11.14 2.54 9.80
C LYS A 39 9.63 2.60 9.96
N SER A 40 8.98 3.40 9.16
CA SER A 40 7.53 3.58 9.15
C SER A 40 6.99 3.57 7.72
N PHE A 41 5.77 3.12 7.60
CA PHE A 41 4.94 3.24 6.41
C PHE A 41 3.70 4.02 6.80
N THR A 42 3.35 5.05 6.04
CA THR A 42 2.20 5.92 6.31
C THR A 42 1.37 6.12 5.07
N LEU A 43 0.05 6.22 5.23
CA LEU A 43 -0.87 6.57 4.15
C LEU A 43 -1.01 8.10 4.03
N SER A 44 -1.17 8.60 2.82
CA SER A 44 -1.52 9.99 2.58
C SER A 44 -2.96 10.28 3.00
N GLU A 45 -3.31 11.54 3.27
CA GLU A 45 -4.56 11.96 3.92
C GLU A 45 -5.83 11.46 3.22
N ASN A 46 -5.83 11.43 1.88
CA ASN A 46 -6.99 11.03 1.07
C ASN A 46 -6.99 9.54 0.68
N VAL A 47 -6.14 8.74 1.32
CA VAL A 47 -6.03 7.29 1.10
C VAL A 47 -6.75 6.57 2.22
N LEU A 48 -7.88 5.94 1.91
CA LEU A 48 -8.75 5.32 2.91
C LEU A 48 -8.52 3.81 2.97
N PRO A 49 -8.11 3.25 4.12
CA PRO A 49 -8.02 1.80 4.29
C PRO A 49 -9.42 1.17 4.35
N TYR A 50 -9.54 -0.05 3.80
CA TYR A 50 -10.78 -0.84 3.91
C TYR A 50 -10.49 -2.33 4.09
N GLN A 51 -11.49 -3.07 4.54
CA GLN A 51 -11.44 -4.52 4.72
C GLN A 51 -12.51 -5.23 3.91
N LEU A 52 -12.24 -6.48 3.58
CA LEU A 52 -13.23 -7.39 3.00
C LEU A 52 -13.90 -8.21 4.11
N ASN A 53 -15.20 -8.47 3.97
CA ASN A 53 -15.93 -9.36 4.88
C ASN A 53 -15.43 -10.81 4.81
N SER A 54 -14.88 -11.22 3.64
CA SER A 54 -14.26 -12.52 3.44
C SER A 54 -12.82 -12.33 2.96
N THR A 55 -11.88 -12.92 3.68
CA THR A 55 -10.46 -12.86 3.31
C THR A 55 -10.13 -13.93 2.29
N LEU A 56 -9.33 -13.57 1.28
CA LEU A 56 -8.75 -14.53 0.33
C LEU A 56 -7.35 -14.93 0.81
N PHE A 57 -7.06 -16.23 0.76
CA PHE A 57 -5.73 -16.76 1.03
C PHE A 57 -4.70 -16.16 0.06
N THR A 58 -3.51 -15.88 0.55
CA THR A 58 -2.38 -15.40 -0.24
C THR A 58 -1.08 -15.75 0.49
N ASP A 59 -0.67 -17.00 0.40
CA ASP A 59 0.61 -17.51 0.91
C ASP A 59 0.98 -16.98 2.31
N TYR A 60 -0.02 -16.88 3.19
CA TYR A 60 0.11 -16.36 4.57
C TYR A 60 0.54 -14.89 4.68
N ALA A 61 0.47 -14.08 3.63
CA ALA A 61 0.72 -12.65 3.70
C ALA A 61 -0.48 -11.89 4.29
N HIS A 62 -0.21 -10.88 5.09
CA HIS A 62 -1.20 -9.85 5.40
C HIS A 62 -1.42 -8.92 4.20
N LYS A 63 -2.55 -8.23 4.18
CA LYS A 63 -2.95 -7.32 3.11
C LYS A 63 -3.52 -6.03 3.68
N LEU A 64 -2.86 -4.92 3.40
CA LEU A 64 -3.45 -3.60 3.56
C LEU A 64 -4.11 -3.21 2.23
N ARG A 65 -5.39 -2.90 2.26
CA ARG A 65 -6.14 -2.43 1.10
C ARG A 65 -6.56 -1.00 1.30
N THR A 66 -6.43 -0.20 0.24
CA THR A 66 -6.85 1.19 0.28
C THR A 66 -7.63 1.58 -0.95
N VAL A 67 -8.46 2.60 -0.81
CA VAL A 67 -9.16 3.27 -1.89
C VAL A 67 -8.86 4.76 -1.86
N THR A 68 -8.61 5.33 -3.02
CA THR A 68 -8.42 6.77 -3.22
C THR A 68 -9.32 7.21 -4.35
N LEU A 69 -10.15 8.22 -4.09
CA LEU A 69 -11.03 8.82 -5.08
C LEU A 69 -10.48 10.19 -5.48
N PRO A 70 -10.74 10.65 -6.73
CA PRO A 70 -10.46 12.03 -7.11
C PRO A 70 -11.21 13.01 -6.20
N LEU A 71 -10.60 14.15 -5.91
CA LEU A 71 -11.21 15.18 -5.07
C LEU A 71 -12.57 15.62 -5.62
N GLY A 72 -13.57 15.68 -4.74
CA GLY A 72 -14.92 16.09 -5.08
C GLY A 72 -15.77 15.07 -5.83
N LEU A 73 -15.23 13.86 -6.10
CA LEU A 73 -15.96 12.77 -6.70
C LEU A 73 -16.29 11.68 -5.69
N SER A 74 -17.35 10.92 -5.97
CA SER A 74 -17.81 9.82 -5.13
C SER A 74 -17.99 8.55 -5.96
N ALA A 75 -17.76 7.41 -5.34
CA ALA A 75 -18.20 6.13 -5.88
C ALA A 75 -19.70 5.94 -5.63
N THR A 76 -20.40 5.24 -6.51
CA THR A 76 -21.84 4.97 -6.40
C THR A 76 -22.10 3.47 -6.38
N ALA A 77 -22.95 3.03 -5.45
CA ALA A 77 -23.40 1.64 -5.39
C ALA A 77 -24.57 1.41 -6.36
N ASN A 78 -24.51 0.33 -7.11
CA ASN A 78 -25.58 -0.13 -7.99
C ASN A 78 -26.55 -1.05 -7.23
N GLN A 79 -27.75 -1.26 -7.79
CA GLN A 79 -28.74 -2.16 -7.20
C GLN A 79 -28.29 -3.63 -7.14
N ASP A 80 -27.40 -4.04 -8.02
CA ASP A 80 -26.82 -5.39 -8.06
C ASP A 80 -25.66 -5.59 -7.06
N GLY A 81 -25.34 -4.56 -6.25
CA GLY A 81 -24.27 -4.58 -5.26
C GLY A 81 -22.88 -4.24 -5.81
N THR A 82 -22.76 -3.96 -7.11
CA THR A 82 -21.49 -3.47 -7.68
C THR A 82 -21.28 -2.00 -7.34
N ILE A 83 -20.03 -1.56 -7.44
CA ILE A 83 -19.64 -0.17 -7.17
C ILE A 83 -19.06 0.45 -8.44
N ASN A 84 -19.63 1.58 -8.85
CA ASN A 84 -19.08 2.41 -9.92
C ASN A 84 -18.07 3.39 -9.33
N PHE A 85 -16.83 3.26 -9.74
CA PHE A 85 -15.75 4.17 -9.37
C PHE A 85 -15.50 5.18 -10.49
N PRO A 86 -15.31 6.48 -10.19
CA PRO A 86 -14.96 7.47 -11.20
C PRO A 86 -13.57 7.22 -11.78
N VAL A 87 -13.31 7.70 -13.00
CA VAL A 87 -11.95 7.76 -13.57
C VAL A 87 -11.07 8.58 -12.64
N GLY A 88 -9.83 8.12 -12.40
CA GLY A 88 -8.92 8.68 -11.40
C GLY A 88 -8.94 7.95 -10.06
N THR A 89 -9.83 6.95 -9.89
CA THR A 89 -9.79 6.09 -8.71
C THR A 89 -8.58 5.18 -8.72
N ILE A 90 -7.97 5.02 -7.54
CA ILE A 90 -6.87 4.08 -7.32
C ILE A 90 -7.25 3.15 -6.16
N LEU A 91 -7.26 1.85 -6.42
CA LEU A 91 -7.30 0.84 -5.38
C LEU A 91 -5.89 0.30 -5.17
N SER A 92 -5.45 0.16 -3.93
CA SER A 92 -4.16 -0.47 -3.63
C SER A 92 -4.31 -1.70 -2.77
N LYS A 93 -3.35 -2.60 -2.90
CA LYS A 93 -3.21 -3.79 -2.08
C LYS A 93 -1.74 -4.03 -1.78
N THR A 94 -1.32 -3.74 -0.56
CA THR A 94 0.05 -3.96 -0.08
C THR A 94 0.12 -5.29 0.65
N PHE A 95 1.01 -6.17 0.23
CA PHE A 95 1.29 -7.47 0.83
C PHE A 95 2.53 -7.38 1.71
N PHE A 96 2.46 -7.95 2.89
CA PHE A 96 3.55 -7.92 3.85
C PHE A 96 3.47 -9.10 4.81
N TYR A 97 4.61 -9.44 5.41
CA TYR A 97 4.70 -10.45 6.45
C TYR A 97 5.11 -9.82 7.78
N PRO A 98 4.58 -10.28 8.91
CA PRO A 98 5.18 -10.01 10.20
C PRO A 98 6.61 -10.53 10.23
N ARG A 99 7.47 -9.91 11.01
CA ARG A 99 8.84 -10.39 11.23
C ARG A 99 9.27 -10.29 12.68
N SER A 100 10.16 -11.20 13.07
CA SER A 100 10.91 -11.09 14.31
C SER A 100 12.38 -11.09 13.94
N SER A 101 13.07 -9.97 14.18
CA SER A 101 14.41 -9.75 13.69
C SER A 101 14.48 -9.89 12.15
N SER A 102 15.26 -10.79 11.60
CA SER A 102 15.36 -11.05 10.15
C SER A 102 14.43 -12.19 9.66
N GLN A 103 13.72 -12.89 10.57
CA GLN A 103 12.86 -14.00 10.23
C GLN A 103 11.45 -13.53 9.93
N LEU A 104 10.92 -13.84 8.73
CA LEU A 104 9.51 -13.65 8.40
C LEU A 104 8.64 -14.64 9.16
N LEU A 105 7.50 -14.18 9.61
CA LEU A 105 6.54 -15.00 10.35
C LEU A 105 5.30 -15.26 9.50
N LYS A 106 4.72 -16.45 9.68
CA LYS A 106 3.43 -16.78 9.12
C LYS A 106 2.37 -15.87 9.75
N SER A 107 1.51 -15.25 8.93
CA SER A 107 0.39 -14.51 9.47
C SER A 107 -0.62 -15.47 10.12
N ASP A 108 -1.25 -15.05 11.20
CA ASP A 108 -2.40 -15.77 11.74
C ASP A 108 -3.61 -15.57 10.80
N ASP A 109 -4.44 -16.60 10.69
CA ASP A 109 -5.65 -16.57 9.84
C ASP A 109 -6.71 -15.57 10.34
N LYS A 110 -6.50 -14.98 11.51
CA LYS A 110 -7.47 -14.11 12.17
C LYS A 110 -7.41 -12.67 11.68
N GLY A 111 -6.48 -12.31 10.78
CA GLY A 111 -6.47 -11.04 10.02
C GLY A 111 -6.73 -9.74 10.81
N SER A 112 -7.15 -9.88 12.04
CA SER A 112 -7.73 -8.84 12.89
C SER A 112 -6.69 -7.98 13.59
N HIS A 113 -5.46 -8.45 13.73
CA HIS A 113 -4.44 -7.72 14.49
C HIS A 113 -3.86 -6.54 13.70
N PHE A 114 -4.04 -6.52 12.39
CA PHE A 114 -3.35 -5.52 11.57
C PHE A 114 -4.13 -4.21 11.41
N THR A 115 -5.44 -4.21 11.42
CA THR A 115 -6.24 -2.97 11.40
C THR A 115 -6.07 -2.15 12.66
N ASN A 116 -5.73 -2.78 13.78
CA ASN A 116 -5.40 -2.09 15.02
C ASN A 116 -3.97 -1.55 15.06
N THR A 117 -3.10 -2.00 14.13
CA THR A 117 -1.70 -1.55 14.00
C THR A 117 -1.61 -0.36 13.04
N ILE A 118 -2.58 -0.21 12.15
CA ILE A 118 -2.75 1.02 11.37
C ILE A 118 -3.49 1.98 12.31
N GLY A 119 -2.74 2.81 13.03
CA GLY A 119 -3.31 3.88 13.84
C GLY A 119 -4.30 4.71 13.03
N SER A 120 -5.09 5.54 13.66
CA SER A 120 -6.11 6.40 13.04
C SER A 120 -5.64 7.22 11.82
N HIS A 121 -4.33 7.23 11.54
CA HIS A 121 -3.66 7.88 10.42
C HIS A 121 -2.88 6.89 9.52
N GLY A 122 -3.14 5.58 9.61
CA GLY A 122 -2.64 4.60 8.66
C GLY A 122 -1.14 4.26 8.73
N GLY A 123 -0.49 4.44 9.87
CA GLY A 123 0.94 4.15 10.02
C GLY A 123 1.24 2.70 10.41
N ILE A 124 2.24 2.08 9.77
CA ILE A 124 2.78 0.77 10.09
C ILE A 124 4.22 0.92 10.57
N ASP A 125 4.56 0.29 11.69
CA ASP A 125 5.95 0.17 12.15
C ASP A 125 6.67 -0.93 11.37
N LEU A 126 7.59 -0.54 10.48
CA LEU A 126 8.37 -1.45 9.65
C LEU A 126 9.44 -2.23 10.42
N SER A 127 9.65 -1.97 11.73
CA SER A 127 10.52 -2.81 12.55
C SER A 127 9.97 -4.22 12.74
N HIS A 128 8.65 -4.39 12.63
CA HIS A 128 7.94 -5.65 12.88
C HIS A 128 7.31 -6.28 11.64
N VAL A 129 7.47 -5.68 10.45
CA VAL A 129 6.94 -6.23 9.20
C VAL A 129 7.94 -6.06 8.06
N THR A 130 7.75 -6.84 6.99
CA THR A 130 8.45 -6.68 5.73
C THR A 130 7.43 -6.56 4.61
N LEU A 131 7.45 -5.44 3.90
CA LEU A 131 6.64 -5.21 2.71
C LEU A 131 7.22 -6.03 1.55
N ILE A 132 6.37 -6.69 0.79
CA ILE A 132 6.78 -7.51 -0.36
C ILE A 132 6.44 -6.79 -1.66
N GLU A 133 5.17 -6.48 -1.86
CA GLU A 133 4.68 -5.78 -3.06
C GLU A 133 3.47 -4.90 -2.73
N THR A 134 3.24 -3.91 -3.57
CA THR A 134 2.00 -3.13 -3.61
C THR A 134 1.44 -3.19 -5.02
N ARG A 135 0.25 -3.74 -5.19
CA ARG A 135 -0.49 -3.74 -6.46
C ARG A 135 -1.44 -2.57 -6.48
N LEU A 136 -1.36 -1.77 -7.53
CA LEU A 136 -2.35 -0.73 -7.82
C LEU A 136 -3.31 -1.24 -8.89
N LEU A 137 -4.58 -0.90 -8.73
CA LEU A 137 -5.60 -0.98 -9.77
C LEU A 137 -6.08 0.44 -10.02
N VAL A 138 -5.75 0.99 -11.18
CA VAL A 138 -5.90 2.40 -11.53
C VAL A 138 -6.99 2.55 -12.58
N HIS A 139 -8.01 3.35 -12.31
CA HIS A 139 -9.07 3.65 -13.27
C HIS A 139 -8.67 4.85 -14.14
N ARG A 140 -8.10 4.57 -15.31
CA ARG A 140 -7.70 5.55 -16.32
C ARG A 140 -8.83 5.81 -17.33
N GLN A 141 -8.67 6.80 -18.19
CA GLN A 141 -9.59 7.04 -19.31
C GLN A 141 -9.71 5.81 -20.25
N SER A 142 -8.64 5.03 -20.37
CA SER A 142 -8.61 3.79 -21.17
C SER A 142 -9.22 2.56 -20.46
N GLY A 143 -9.66 2.71 -19.21
CA GLY A 143 -10.16 1.61 -18.36
C GLY A 143 -9.23 1.29 -17.20
N TRP A 144 -9.46 0.16 -16.53
CA TRP A 144 -8.69 -0.29 -15.39
C TRP A 144 -7.34 -0.88 -15.81
N VAL A 145 -6.28 -0.45 -15.13
CA VAL A 145 -4.92 -0.94 -15.35
C VAL A 145 -4.35 -1.47 -14.03
N ALA A 146 -3.79 -2.67 -14.04
CA ALA A 146 -3.10 -3.27 -12.90
C ALA A 146 -1.60 -2.99 -12.98
N LEU A 147 -0.99 -2.55 -11.87
CA LEU A 147 0.41 -2.19 -11.78
C LEU A 147 1.02 -2.79 -10.50
N PRO A 148 1.83 -3.83 -10.60
CA PRO A 148 2.55 -4.41 -9.48
C PRO A 148 3.86 -3.65 -9.20
N TYR A 149 4.09 -3.27 -7.95
CA TYR A 149 5.31 -2.63 -7.47
C TYR A 149 5.97 -3.49 -6.41
N VAL A 150 7.24 -3.80 -6.57
CA VAL A 150 8.03 -4.64 -5.65
C VAL A 150 8.88 -3.77 -4.73
N TRP A 151 8.76 -3.99 -3.43
CA TRP A 151 9.51 -3.24 -2.42
C TRP A 151 10.98 -3.65 -2.37
N ASN A 152 11.86 -2.65 -2.21
CA ASN A 152 13.28 -2.86 -1.97
C ASN A 152 13.52 -3.40 -0.54
N ASP A 153 14.71 -3.94 -0.31
CA ASP A 153 15.07 -4.53 0.99
C ASP A 153 15.17 -3.47 2.10
N GLU A 154 15.50 -2.23 1.74
CA GLU A 154 15.55 -1.08 2.65
C GLU A 154 14.15 -0.59 3.07
N GLN A 155 13.08 -1.09 2.43
CA GLN A 155 11.69 -0.72 2.71
C GLN A 155 11.42 0.79 2.57
N THR A 156 12.05 1.41 1.57
CA THR A 156 11.97 2.85 1.31
C THR A 156 11.31 3.20 -0.01
N GLU A 157 11.27 2.26 -0.97
CA GLU A 157 10.68 2.47 -2.28
C GLU A 157 10.21 1.14 -2.88
N ALA A 158 9.20 1.19 -3.74
CA ALA A 158 8.79 0.06 -4.56
C ALA A 158 8.86 0.43 -6.04
N THR A 159 9.37 -0.51 -6.84
CA THR A 159 9.60 -0.35 -8.27
C THR A 159 8.59 -1.15 -9.06
N LEU A 160 8.09 -0.57 -10.16
CA LEU A 160 7.14 -1.24 -11.07
C LEU A 160 7.79 -2.48 -11.70
N GLU A 161 7.12 -3.63 -11.53
CA GLU A 161 7.52 -4.91 -12.11
C GLU A 161 6.53 -5.31 -13.20
N ILE A 162 6.94 -5.16 -14.47
CA ILE A 162 6.05 -5.38 -15.63
C ILE A 162 5.98 -6.87 -16.00
N THR A 163 7.09 -7.57 -15.85
CA THR A 163 7.27 -8.96 -16.33
C THR A 163 6.90 -10.01 -15.29
N GLY A 164 6.59 -9.56 -14.08
CA GLY A 164 6.45 -10.42 -12.92
C GLY A 164 7.79 -10.77 -12.28
N ASP A 165 7.76 -11.22 -11.04
CA ASP A 165 8.93 -11.61 -10.26
C ASP A 165 8.63 -12.85 -9.43
N ALA A 166 9.66 -13.57 -9.01
CA ALA A 166 9.57 -14.74 -8.17
C ALA A 166 10.55 -14.63 -7.00
N LYS A 167 10.03 -14.42 -5.79
CA LYS A 167 10.83 -14.30 -4.58
C LYS A 167 10.79 -15.58 -3.78
N VAL A 168 11.94 -16.18 -3.49
CA VAL A 168 12.03 -17.29 -2.53
C VAL A 168 11.88 -16.70 -1.13
N LEU A 169 10.83 -17.07 -0.43
CA LEU A 169 10.53 -16.63 0.93
C LEU A 169 10.58 -17.83 1.88
N SER A 170 11.05 -17.56 3.10
CA SER A 170 11.02 -18.49 4.21
C SER A 170 10.26 -17.84 5.35
N ILE A 171 9.10 -18.39 5.68
CA ILE A 171 8.27 -17.96 6.80
C ILE A 171 8.25 -19.01 7.89
N LYS A 172 8.07 -18.58 9.13
CA LYS A 172 8.06 -19.47 10.30
C LYS A 172 6.77 -19.28 11.09
N ASP A 173 6.25 -20.37 11.63
CA ASP A 173 5.30 -20.36 12.74
C ASP A 173 5.96 -20.92 14.01
N GLU A 174 5.16 -21.21 15.03
CA GLU A 174 5.66 -21.73 16.31
C GLU A 174 6.34 -23.12 16.19
N THR A 175 5.99 -23.90 15.17
CA THR A 175 6.33 -25.32 15.05
C THR A 175 7.27 -25.63 13.91
N GLN A 176 7.19 -24.90 12.80
CA GLN A 176 7.92 -25.24 11.57
C GLN A 176 8.18 -24.01 10.68
N GLN A 177 9.10 -24.24 9.74
CA GLN A 177 9.45 -23.28 8.69
C GLN A 177 8.84 -23.75 7.37
N TYR A 178 8.38 -22.78 6.57
CA TYR A 178 7.82 -22.99 5.23
C TYR A 178 8.64 -22.21 4.22
N ASP A 179 9.26 -22.93 3.30
CA ASP A 179 9.97 -22.32 2.17
C ASP A 179 9.10 -22.45 0.93
N PHE A 180 8.88 -21.33 0.24
CA PHE A 180 8.05 -21.29 -0.96
C PHE A 180 8.48 -20.16 -1.90
N THR A 181 8.04 -20.25 -3.14
CA THR A 181 8.24 -19.18 -4.11
C THR A 181 7.01 -18.28 -4.14
N TYR A 182 7.17 -17.05 -3.68
CA TYR A 182 6.16 -16.01 -3.80
C TYR A 182 6.18 -15.43 -5.22
N ILE A 183 5.04 -15.48 -5.91
CA ILE A 183 4.92 -15.01 -7.28
C ILE A 183 4.31 -13.60 -7.28
N VAL A 184 5.09 -12.64 -7.75
CA VAL A 184 4.58 -11.32 -8.16
C VAL A 184 4.03 -11.49 -9.59
N PRO A 185 2.73 -11.27 -9.83
CA PRO A 185 2.17 -11.43 -11.18
C PRO A 185 2.73 -10.38 -12.13
N ASP A 186 2.71 -10.69 -13.42
CA ASP A 186 2.96 -9.68 -14.43
C ASP A 186 1.79 -8.67 -14.54
N LYS A 187 2.00 -7.60 -15.29
CA LYS A 187 1.02 -6.52 -15.48
C LYS A 187 -0.32 -6.99 -16.10
N ASN A 188 -0.34 -8.15 -16.78
CA ASN A 188 -1.50 -8.64 -17.52
C ASN A 188 -2.32 -9.71 -16.76
N GLN A 189 -1.93 -10.03 -15.53
CA GLN A 189 -2.61 -11.03 -14.68
C GLN A 189 -3.60 -10.43 -13.69
#